data_45d1b2e5ec826e78e89118865bac2fc4
#
_entry.id   45d1b2e5ec826e78e89118865bac2fc4
#
_cell.length_a   1.000
_cell.length_b   1.000
_cell.length_c   1.000
_cell.angle_alpha   90.00
_cell.angle_beta   90.00
_cell.angle_gamma   90.00
#
_symmetry.space_group_name_H-M   'P 1'
#
loop_
_entity.id
_entity.type
_entity.pdbx_description
1 polymer ?
#
loop_
_entity_poly.entity_id
_entity_poly.type
_entity_poly.pdbx_seq_one_letter_code
_entity_poly.pdbx_strand_id
1 'polypeptide(L)'
;MKYLNRVKLLLTTLAAILMSVTFAVADLIPEIQARGVLKVGMAESPPWQSPNPSSGEYEGINVDLAQRAADLMGVKLEVVPATWSTLIPGLSAKQYDVVFANLFATPQRALVVNFTDPYSTYGFHIVVNSGSSLKSLDELNSSNVTFVGMSGTVEESYPKELYPSAKVKGIATNDIAAWIGEVASGQADAAFLDPGTFKILTTQNPALGERLKVLNGEDELVKPVGLAYAVRPENTHML
;
A
#
# COMPACT_ATOMS: atom_id res chain seq x y z
N MET A 1 58.05 32.28 11.80
CA MET A 1 58.03 30.94 11.19
C MET A 1 57.32 29.89 12.05
N LYS A 2 57.58 29.75 13.35
CA LYS A 2 56.94 28.70 14.20
C LYS A 2 55.41 28.82 14.34
N TYR A 3 54.85 30.02 14.36
CA TYR A 3 53.39 30.27 14.46
C TYR A 3 52.66 29.88 13.19
N LEU A 4 53.20 30.17 12.02
CA LEU A 4 52.63 29.87 10.70
C LEU A 4 52.52 28.36 10.47
N ASN A 5 53.47 27.57 10.95
CA ASN A 5 53.45 26.12 10.85
C ASN A 5 52.45 25.49 11.81
N ARG A 6 52.19 26.08 12.98
CA ARG A 6 51.14 25.61 13.92
C ARG A 6 49.74 25.88 13.40
N VAL A 7 49.51 27.04 12.76
CA VAL A 7 48.25 27.36 12.11
C VAL A 7 47.96 26.47 10.92
N LYS A 8 48.96 26.18 10.09
CA LYS A 8 48.83 25.22 8.98
C LYS A 8 48.53 23.81 9.45
N LEU A 9 49.19 23.36 10.53
CA LEU A 9 48.90 22.03 11.12
C LEU A 9 47.49 21.94 11.74
N LEU A 10 46.99 22.99 12.37
CA LEU A 10 45.62 23.03 12.89
C LEU A 10 44.56 23.06 11.78
N LEU A 11 44.84 23.76 10.66
CA LEU A 11 43.97 23.82 9.51
C LEU A 11 43.94 22.49 8.77
N THR A 12 45.05 21.78 8.66
CA THR A 12 45.13 20.46 8.03
C THR A 12 44.42 19.38 8.90
N THR A 13 44.57 19.41 10.21
CA THR A 13 43.84 18.48 11.10
C THR A 13 42.34 18.77 11.16
N LEU A 14 41.90 20.03 11.11
CA LEU A 14 40.48 20.37 11.02
C LEU A 14 39.87 19.96 9.69
N ALA A 15 40.59 20.10 8.55
CA ALA A 15 40.17 19.65 7.23
C ALA A 15 40.09 18.11 7.16
N ALA A 16 40.98 17.38 7.81
CA ALA A 16 40.95 15.92 7.87
C ALA A 16 39.77 15.38 8.72
N ILE A 17 39.35 16.11 9.76
CA ILE A 17 38.17 15.75 10.59
C ILE A 17 36.87 16.04 9.84
N LEU A 18 36.83 17.10 9.03
CA LEU A 18 35.65 17.44 8.21
C LEU A 18 35.43 16.49 7.01
N MET A 19 36.46 15.80 6.55
CA MET A 19 36.34 14.82 5.44
C MET A 19 35.88 13.43 5.88
N SER A 20 35.75 13.13 7.17
CA SER A 20 35.35 11.80 7.67
C SER A 20 33.88 11.68 8.04
N VAL A 21 33.04 12.69 7.74
CA VAL A 21 31.59 12.51 7.79
C VAL A 21 31.15 11.89 6.45
N THR A 22 31.56 10.65 6.23
CA THR A 22 30.82 9.79 5.33
C THR A 22 29.45 9.58 5.95
N PHE A 23 28.41 10.13 5.36
CA PHE A 23 27.06 9.65 5.60
C PHE A 23 27.06 8.17 5.20
N ALA A 24 27.34 7.31 6.14
CA ALA A 24 27.02 5.90 5.98
C ALA A 24 25.51 5.84 5.81
N VAL A 25 25.03 5.74 4.58
CA VAL A 25 23.67 5.23 4.32
C VAL A 25 23.67 3.88 5.02
N ALA A 26 23.01 3.80 6.16
CA ALA A 26 22.96 2.56 6.92
C ALA A 26 22.26 1.54 6.01
N ASP A 27 23.02 0.55 5.56
CA ASP A 27 22.46 -0.55 4.78
C ASP A 27 21.51 -1.32 5.70
N LEU A 28 20.24 -1.33 5.35
CA LEU A 28 19.18 -1.90 6.19
C LEU A 28 19.35 -3.42 6.35
N ILE A 29 19.90 -4.11 5.34
CA ILE A 29 20.08 -5.57 5.40
C ILE A 29 21.02 -5.97 6.55
N PRO A 30 22.25 -5.41 6.69
CA PRO A 30 23.10 -5.68 7.86
C PRO A 30 22.45 -5.32 9.20
N GLU A 31 21.64 -4.25 9.25
CA GLU A 31 20.91 -3.87 10.48
C GLU A 31 19.88 -4.94 10.86
N ILE A 32 19.09 -5.42 9.90
CA ILE A 32 18.12 -6.51 10.08
C ILE A 32 18.84 -7.78 10.55
N GLN A 33 19.96 -8.16 9.90
CA GLN A 33 20.73 -9.34 10.23
C GLN A 33 21.33 -9.25 11.64
N ALA A 34 21.88 -8.09 12.03
CA ALA A 34 22.42 -7.87 13.37
C ALA A 34 21.33 -7.94 14.45
N ARG A 35 20.12 -7.45 14.15
CA ARG A 35 18.93 -7.53 15.02
C ARG A 35 18.35 -8.95 15.05
N GLY A 36 18.56 -9.76 14.02
CA GLY A 36 18.03 -11.11 13.87
C GLY A 36 16.54 -11.21 13.55
N VAL A 37 15.91 -10.11 13.13
CA VAL A 37 14.47 -10.03 12.87
C VAL A 37 14.19 -9.10 11.69
N LEU A 38 13.43 -9.58 10.71
CA LEU A 38 12.80 -8.77 9.66
C LEU A 38 11.40 -8.36 10.12
N LYS A 39 11.15 -7.07 10.30
CA LYS A 39 9.82 -6.53 10.63
C LYS A 39 9.09 -6.12 9.37
N VAL A 40 7.89 -6.65 9.17
CA VAL A 40 7.07 -6.33 7.99
C VAL A 40 5.73 -5.75 8.38
N GLY A 41 5.36 -4.62 7.77
CA GLY A 41 4.05 -4.01 7.93
C GLY A 41 3.02 -4.67 7.01
N MET A 42 1.89 -5.10 7.56
CA MET A 42 0.80 -5.72 6.80
C MET A 42 -0.55 -5.12 7.21
N ALA A 43 -1.38 -4.79 6.21
CA ALA A 43 -2.80 -4.51 6.41
C ALA A 43 -3.60 -5.73 5.97
N GLU A 44 -4.70 -6.01 6.65
CA GLU A 44 -5.55 -7.16 6.33
C GLU A 44 -6.12 -7.06 4.92
N SER A 45 -5.97 -8.15 4.15
CA SER A 45 -6.48 -8.31 2.78
C SER A 45 -6.49 -9.79 2.38
N PRO A 46 -7.54 -10.55 2.72
CA PRO A 46 -7.65 -11.95 2.30
C PRO A 46 -7.80 -12.05 0.76
N PRO A 47 -7.20 -13.04 0.10
CA PRO A 47 -6.37 -14.14 0.62
C PRO A 47 -4.87 -13.78 0.68
N TRP A 48 -4.50 -12.52 0.47
CA TRP A 48 -3.12 -12.07 0.37
C TRP A 48 -2.39 -12.12 1.71
N GLN A 49 -3.01 -11.57 2.75
CA GLN A 49 -2.57 -11.62 4.13
C GLN A 49 -3.76 -11.30 5.06
N SER A 50 -3.94 -12.08 6.09
CA SER A 50 -4.96 -11.85 7.12
C SER A 50 -4.60 -12.60 8.40
N PRO A 51 -5.06 -12.14 9.57
CA PRO A 51 -4.91 -12.93 10.79
C PRO A 51 -5.80 -14.17 10.72
N ASN A 52 -5.23 -15.32 11.07
CA ASN A 52 -6.00 -16.55 11.29
C ASN A 52 -6.94 -16.35 12.47
N PRO A 53 -8.25 -16.60 12.34
CA PRO A 53 -9.23 -16.33 13.40
C PRO A 53 -8.99 -17.14 14.69
N SER A 54 -8.29 -18.27 14.60
CA SER A 54 -8.05 -19.16 15.74
C SER A 54 -6.74 -18.86 16.46
N SER A 55 -5.66 -18.55 15.74
CA SER A 55 -4.32 -18.31 16.31
C SER A 55 -4.00 -16.82 16.46
N GLY A 56 -4.61 -15.96 15.66
CA GLY A 56 -4.28 -14.53 15.52
C GLY A 56 -3.01 -14.30 14.71
N GLU A 57 -2.30 -15.34 14.29
CA GLU A 57 -1.11 -15.22 13.44
C GLU A 57 -1.51 -14.89 12.01
N TYR A 58 -0.71 -14.05 11.33
CA TYR A 58 -0.94 -13.73 9.94
C TYR A 58 -0.61 -14.91 9.04
N GLU A 59 -1.43 -15.13 8.02
CA GLU A 59 -1.28 -16.15 6.98
C GLU A 59 -1.63 -15.56 5.61
N GLY A 60 -1.19 -16.23 4.53
CA GLY A 60 -1.47 -15.86 3.15
C GLY A 60 -0.21 -15.63 2.31
N ILE A 61 -0.41 -15.36 1.03
CA ILE A 61 0.64 -15.31 0.00
C ILE A 61 1.77 -14.34 0.38
N ASN A 62 1.43 -13.14 0.84
CA ASN A 62 2.43 -12.14 1.22
C ASN A 62 3.18 -12.52 2.50
N VAL A 63 2.56 -13.29 3.41
CA VAL A 63 3.23 -13.81 4.60
C VAL A 63 4.27 -14.87 4.21
N ASP A 64 3.91 -15.79 3.31
CA ASP A 64 4.84 -16.82 2.81
C ASP A 64 6.04 -16.19 2.08
N LEU A 65 5.79 -15.15 1.27
CA LEU A 65 6.85 -14.42 0.58
C LEU A 65 7.74 -13.64 1.57
N ALA A 66 7.17 -13.02 2.60
CA ALA A 66 7.92 -12.35 3.66
C ALA A 66 8.75 -13.35 4.49
N GLN A 67 8.19 -14.53 4.80
CA GLN A 67 8.93 -15.60 5.47
C GLN A 67 10.12 -16.07 4.62
N ARG A 68 9.90 -16.23 3.31
CA ARG A 68 11.00 -16.60 2.39
C ARG A 68 12.10 -15.55 2.37
N ALA A 69 11.75 -14.27 2.39
CA ALA A 69 12.74 -13.18 2.47
C ALA A 69 13.52 -13.21 3.79
N ALA A 70 12.85 -13.43 4.92
CA ALA A 70 13.49 -13.58 6.23
C ALA A 70 14.46 -14.77 6.27
N ASP A 71 14.04 -15.91 5.73
CA ASP A 71 14.87 -17.13 5.65
C ASP A 71 16.16 -16.89 4.83
N LEU A 72 16.05 -16.19 3.70
CA LEU A 72 17.20 -15.83 2.85
C LEU A 72 18.17 -14.88 3.56
N MET A 73 17.67 -14.03 4.46
CA MET A 73 18.50 -13.15 5.30
C MET A 73 19.06 -13.86 6.54
N GLY A 74 18.59 -15.08 6.85
CA GLY A 74 18.96 -15.82 8.06
C GLY A 74 18.38 -15.23 9.36
N VAL A 75 17.21 -14.60 9.29
CA VAL A 75 16.55 -13.92 10.42
C VAL A 75 15.12 -14.43 10.63
N LYS A 76 14.51 -14.05 11.76
CA LYS A 76 13.09 -14.33 12.03
C LYS A 76 12.19 -13.30 11.34
N LEU A 77 10.99 -13.72 10.97
CA LEU A 77 9.92 -12.81 10.54
C LEU A 77 9.14 -12.30 11.75
N GLU A 78 8.83 -11.00 11.75
CA GLU A 78 7.87 -10.37 12.66
C GLU A 78 6.86 -9.57 11.82
N VAL A 79 5.59 -9.98 11.85
CA VAL A 79 4.51 -9.23 11.21
C VAL A 79 4.03 -8.15 12.18
N VAL A 80 4.01 -6.90 11.72
CA VAL A 80 3.49 -5.75 12.45
C VAL A 80 2.15 -5.36 11.82
N PRO A 81 1.02 -5.62 12.48
CA PRO A 81 -0.30 -5.25 11.96
C PRO A 81 -0.44 -3.74 11.79
N ALA A 82 -1.02 -3.34 10.68
CA ALA A 82 -1.30 -1.96 10.34
C ALA A 82 -2.67 -1.83 9.64
N THR A 83 -3.12 -0.61 9.47
CA THR A 83 -4.25 -0.32 8.57
C THR A 83 -3.73 0.19 7.23
N TRP A 84 -4.55 0.17 6.19
CA TRP A 84 -4.16 0.71 4.88
C TRP A 84 -3.71 2.17 4.95
N SER A 85 -4.37 2.98 5.78
CA SER A 85 -4.02 4.40 5.99
C SER A 85 -2.72 4.61 6.78
N THR A 86 -2.30 3.64 7.58
CA THR A 86 -1.11 3.74 8.43
C THR A 86 0.12 2.99 7.90
N LEU A 87 -0.01 2.19 6.82
CA LEU A 87 1.10 1.42 6.25
C LEU A 87 2.30 2.31 5.86
N ILE A 88 2.11 3.33 5.04
CA ILE A 88 3.21 4.21 4.61
C ILE A 88 3.71 5.10 5.76
N PRO A 89 2.84 5.76 6.56
CA PRO A 89 3.27 6.46 7.76
C PRO A 89 4.10 5.60 8.74
N GLY A 90 3.69 4.35 8.99
CA GLY A 90 4.40 3.43 9.88
C GLY A 90 5.79 3.03 9.33
N LEU A 91 5.91 2.82 8.00
CA LEU A 91 7.21 2.60 7.35
C LEU A 91 8.12 3.82 7.51
N SER A 92 7.62 5.02 7.28
CA SER A 92 8.36 6.27 7.47
C SER A 92 8.78 6.48 8.93
N ALA A 93 7.94 6.07 9.88
CA ALA A 93 8.22 6.12 11.33
C ALA A 93 9.11 4.95 11.82
N LYS A 94 9.62 4.10 10.93
CA LYS A 94 10.49 2.94 11.24
C LYS A 94 9.84 1.91 12.17
N GLN A 95 8.51 1.80 12.16
CA GLN A 95 7.82 0.76 12.92
C GLN A 95 8.09 -0.64 12.35
N TYR A 96 8.39 -0.72 11.06
CA TYR A 96 8.82 -1.91 10.34
C TYR A 96 9.80 -1.54 9.22
N ASP A 97 10.43 -2.54 8.65
CA ASP A 97 11.50 -2.38 7.66
C ASP A 97 10.94 -2.27 6.25
N VAL A 98 9.91 -3.06 5.95
CA VAL A 98 9.29 -3.22 4.63
C VAL A 98 7.77 -3.28 4.79
N VAL A 99 7.03 -2.74 3.84
CA VAL A 99 5.61 -3.04 3.66
C VAL A 99 5.50 -4.26 2.77
N PHE A 100 5.08 -5.39 3.34
CA PHE A 100 4.76 -6.62 2.63
C PHE A 100 3.24 -6.76 2.53
N ALA A 101 2.64 -6.03 1.61
CA ALA A 101 1.21 -6.05 1.35
C ALA A 101 0.98 -5.91 -0.17
N ASN A 102 -0.23 -6.18 -0.63
CA ASN A 102 -0.63 -5.94 -2.02
C ASN A 102 -0.82 -4.43 -2.28
N LEU A 103 0.27 -3.67 -2.10
CA LEU A 103 0.27 -2.22 -2.20
C LEU A 103 0.38 -1.78 -3.66
N PHE A 104 -0.57 -0.99 -4.12
CA PHE A 104 -0.53 -0.39 -5.45
C PHE A 104 0.59 0.65 -5.55
N ALA A 105 1.51 0.46 -6.52
CA ALA A 105 2.63 1.36 -6.79
C ALA A 105 2.17 2.61 -7.54
N THR A 106 1.62 3.57 -6.83
CA THR A 106 1.13 4.83 -7.42
C THR A 106 2.20 5.91 -7.43
N PRO A 107 2.16 6.87 -8.38
CA PRO A 107 3.07 8.01 -8.40
C PRO A 107 3.07 8.81 -7.10
N GLN A 108 1.91 9.00 -6.48
CA GLN A 108 1.77 9.73 -5.22
C GLN A 108 2.52 9.04 -4.08
N ARG A 109 2.42 7.71 -3.99
CA ARG A 109 3.15 6.91 -2.98
C ARG A 109 4.65 6.89 -3.27
N ALA A 110 5.06 6.87 -4.55
CA ALA A 110 6.47 6.89 -4.97
C ALA A 110 7.20 8.19 -4.60
N LEU A 111 6.49 9.26 -4.21
CA LEU A 111 7.11 10.47 -3.67
C LEU A 111 7.67 10.28 -2.25
N VAL A 112 7.23 9.25 -1.53
CA VAL A 112 7.56 9.06 -0.10
C VAL A 112 8.10 7.68 0.24
N VAL A 113 7.99 6.71 -0.69
CA VAL A 113 8.56 5.36 -0.57
C VAL A 113 9.17 4.92 -1.89
N ASN A 114 10.08 3.95 -1.85
CA ASN A 114 10.53 3.23 -3.03
C ASN A 114 9.80 1.89 -3.11
N PHE A 115 9.50 1.46 -4.33
CA PHE A 115 8.84 0.20 -4.62
C PHE A 115 9.81 -0.80 -5.21
N THR A 116 9.59 -2.10 -4.92
CA THR A 116 10.19 -3.19 -5.69
C THR A 116 9.65 -3.18 -7.12
N ASP A 117 10.23 -3.98 -8.01
CA ASP A 117 9.54 -4.33 -9.24
C ASP A 117 8.15 -4.90 -8.91
N PRO A 118 7.12 -4.55 -9.70
CA PRO A 118 5.78 -5.11 -9.50
C PRO A 118 5.78 -6.63 -9.67
N TYR A 119 5.26 -7.36 -8.69
CA TYR A 119 5.10 -8.80 -8.77
C TYR A 119 3.77 -9.22 -9.44
N SER A 120 2.84 -8.28 -9.61
CA SER A 120 1.56 -8.46 -10.30
C SER A 120 1.02 -7.13 -10.80
N THR A 121 0.04 -7.16 -11.69
CA THR A 121 -0.69 -5.98 -12.16
C THR A 121 -2.18 -6.23 -11.96
N TYR A 122 -2.85 -5.26 -11.34
CA TYR A 122 -4.30 -5.26 -11.17
C TYR A 122 -4.90 -4.01 -11.78
N GLY A 123 -6.14 -4.12 -12.25
CA GLY A 123 -7.01 -3.01 -12.58
C GLY A 123 -8.30 -3.10 -11.77
N PHE A 124 -9.23 -2.21 -12.03
CA PHE A 124 -10.44 -2.08 -11.23
C PHE A 124 -11.69 -2.26 -12.08
N HIS A 125 -12.68 -2.88 -11.49
CA HIS A 125 -14.07 -2.73 -11.88
C HIS A 125 -14.65 -1.48 -11.21
N ILE A 126 -15.55 -0.81 -11.91
CA ILE A 126 -16.45 0.16 -11.29
C ILE A 126 -17.71 -0.57 -10.89
N VAL A 127 -17.87 -0.73 -9.59
CA VAL A 127 -19.02 -1.44 -9.01
C VAL A 127 -20.10 -0.42 -8.66
N VAL A 128 -21.33 -0.69 -9.09
CA VAL A 128 -22.51 0.14 -8.82
C VAL A 128 -23.66 -0.72 -8.28
N ASN A 129 -24.68 -0.09 -7.73
CA ASN A 129 -25.90 -0.82 -7.32
C ASN A 129 -26.53 -1.49 -8.56
N SER A 130 -27.06 -2.70 -8.43
CA SER A 130 -27.69 -3.44 -9.52
C SER A 130 -28.88 -2.69 -10.16
N GLY A 131 -29.60 -1.88 -9.36
CA GLY A 131 -30.66 -0.98 -9.80
C GLY A 131 -30.20 0.39 -10.29
N SER A 132 -28.88 0.67 -10.34
CA SER A 132 -28.37 1.96 -10.76
C SER A 132 -28.76 2.31 -12.19
N SER A 133 -29.11 3.59 -12.41
CA SER A 133 -29.41 4.16 -13.73
C SER A 133 -28.15 4.48 -14.55
N LEU A 134 -26.96 4.48 -13.94
CA LEU A 134 -25.69 4.69 -14.65
C LEU A 134 -25.47 3.61 -15.71
N LYS A 135 -25.07 4.02 -16.92
CA LYS A 135 -24.91 3.15 -18.09
C LYS A 135 -23.48 3.11 -18.63
N SER A 136 -22.68 4.12 -18.34
CA SER A 136 -21.31 4.25 -18.87
C SER A 136 -20.37 4.93 -17.88
N LEU A 137 -19.07 4.78 -18.13
CA LEU A 137 -18.02 5.43 -17.33
C LEU A 137 -18.07 6.97 -17.46
N ASP A 138 -18.52 7.49 -18.60
CA ASP A 138 -18.60 8.94 -18.85
C ASP A 138 -19.60 9.65 -17.92
N GLU A 139 -20.65 8.95 -17.47
CA GLU A 139 -21.66 9.48 -16.56
C GLU A 139 -21.14 9.65 -15.13
N LEU A 140 -20.01 9.04 -14.80
CA LEU A 140 -19.43 9.07 -13.46
C LEU A 140 -18.81 10.41 -13.08
N ASN A 141 -18.39 11.23 -14.06
CA ASN A 141 -17.78 12.53 -13.79
C ASN A 141 -18.85 13.62 -13.56
N SER A 142 -19.65 13.46 -12.53
CA SER A 142 -20.80 14.34 -12.22
C SER A 142 -20.86 14.65 -10.72
N SER A 143 -21.22 15.88 -10.38
CA SER A 143 -21.44 16.31 -8.98
C SER A 143 -22.61 15.58 -8.28
N ASN A 144 -23.42 14.85 -9.03
CA ASN A 144 -24.49 14.01 -8.51
C ASN A 144 -24.03 12.59 -8.19
N VAL A 145 -22.83 12.21 -8.61
CA VAL A 145 -22.23 10.89 -8.34
C VAL A 145 -21.37 10.98 -7.08
N THR A 146 -21.55 10.02 -6.19
CA THR A 146 -20.74 9.85 -4.99
C THR A 146 -20.03 8.50 -5.06
N PHE A 147 -18.71 8.53 -5.11
CA PHE A 147 -17.88 7.35 -4.89
C PHE A 147 -17.67 7.10 -3.41
N VAL A 148 -17.54 5.82 -3.06
CA VAL A 148 -17.07 5.41 -1.74
C VAL A 148 -15.82 4.56 -1.89
N GLY A 149 -14.89 4.68 -0.94
CA GLY A 149 -13.68 3.88 -0.88
C GLY A 149 -13.11 3.85 0.53
N MET A 150 -12.20 2.91 0.77
CA MET A 150 -11.49 2.81 2.04
C MET A 150 -10.47 3.95 2.13
N SER A 151 -10.44 4.64 3.28
CA SER A 151 -9.52 5.77 3.50
C SER A 151 -8.06 5.36 3.41
N GLY A 152 -7.26 6.14 2.67
CA GLY A 152 -5.82 5.91 2.45
C GLY A 152 -5.50 4.90 1.35
N THR A 153 -6.50 4.42 0.63
CA THR A 153 -6.35 3.48 -0.49
C THR A 153 -6.56 4.15 -1.85
N VAL A 154 -6.32 3.39 -2.91
CA VAL A 154 -6.56 3.85 -4.29
C VAL A 154 -8.05 3.95 -4.60
N GLU A 155 -8.89 3.17 -3.93
CA GLU A 155 -10.35 3.22 -4.03
C GLU A 155 -10.91 4.59 -3.60
N GLU A 156 -10.19 5.30 -2.72
CA GLU A 156 -10.50 6.70 -2.38
C GLU A 156 -9.83 7.70 -3.33
N SER A 157 -8.59 7.45 -3.78
CA SER A 157 -7.81 8.46 -4.53
C SER A 157 -8.09 8.46 -6.03
N TYR A 158 -8.34 7.31 -6.66
CA TYR A 158 -8.59 7.21 -8.10
C TYR A 158 -9.88 7.89 -8.55
N PRO A 159 -11.00 7.81 -7.83
CA PRO A 159 -12.17 8.61 -8.21
C PRO A 159 -11.89 10.12 -8.27
N LYS A 160 -11.09 10.65 -7.33
CA LYS A 160 -10.71 12.07 -7.31
C LYS A 160 -9.85 12.46 -8.52
N GLU A 161 -9.01 11.53 -9.00
CA GLU A 161 -8.16 11.75 -10.17
C GLU A 161 -8.94 11.64 -11.48
N LEU A 162 -9.74 10.58 -11.65
CA LEU A 162 -10.38 10.24 -12.92
C LEU A 162 -11.73 10.93 -13.11
N TYR A 163 -12.42 11.23 -12.03
CA TYR A 163 -13.76 11.83 -12.02
C TYR A 163 -13.81 13.04 -11.09
N PRO A 164 -13.06 14.12 -11.41
CA PRO A 164 -12.87 15.26 -10.51
C PRO A 164 -14.14 16.04 -10.17
N SER A 165 -15.23 15.87 -10.95
CA SER A 165 -16.54 16.47 -10.64
C SER A 165 -17.34 15.64 -9.64
N ALA A 166 -17.01 14.35 -9.46
CA ALA A 166 -17.73 13.48 -8.54
C ALA A 166 -17.33 13.74 -7.07
N LYS A 167 -18.22 13.39 -6.17
CA LYS A 167 -17.93 13.38 -4.73
C LYS A 167 -17.23 12.10 -4.36
N VAL A 168 -16.35 12.15 -3.36
CA VAL A 168 -15.66 10.96 -2.85
C VAL A 168 -15.78 10.91 -1.34
N LYS A 169 -16.30 9.80 -0.83
CA LYS A 169 -16.45 9.50 0.60
C LYS A 169 -15.42 8.43 0.99
N GLY A 170 -14.46 8.81 1.82
CA GLY A 170 -13.53 7.86 2.43
C GLY A 170 -14.11 7.29 3.72
N ILE A 171 -14.00 5.97 3.92
CA ILE A 171 -14.42 5.29 5.14
C ILE A 171 -13.20 4.67 5.83
N ALA A 172 -12.98 5.03 7.09
CA ALA A 172 -11.90 4.52 7.91
C ALA A 172 -12.28 3.13 8.48
N THR A 173 -12.09 2.10 7.69
CA THR A 173 -12.34 0.69 8.06
C THR A 173 -11.37 -0.21 7.31
N ASN A 174 -11.15 -1.44 7.78
CA ASN A 174 -10.51 -2.52 7.03
C ASN A 174 -11.53 -3.53 6.48
N ASP A 175 -12.81 -3.39 6.82
CA ASP A 175 -13.88 -4.26 6.35
C ASP A 175 -14.40 -3.76 4.99
N ILE A 176 -14.10 -4.54 3.93
CA ILE A 176 -14.54 -4.24 2.57
C ILE A 176 -16.06 -4.32 2.45
N ALA A 177 -16.71 -5.26 3.11
CA ALA A 177 -18.16 -5.41 3.05
C ALA A 177 -18.87 -4.18 3.65
N ALA A 178 -18.27 -3.55 4.66
CA ALA A 178 -18.84 -2.36 5.30
C ALA A 178 -18.94 -1.17 4.34
N TRP A 179 -17.85 -0.85 3.59
CA TRP A 179 -17.88 0.30 2.68
C TRP A 179 -18.54 0.00 1.33
N ILE A 180 -18.39 -1.22 0.78
CA ILE A 180 -19.10 -1.59 -0.46
C ILE A 180 -20.60 -1.75 -0.24
N GLY A 181 -21.00 -2.05 0.99
CA GLY A 181 -22.39 -2.07 1.42
C GLY A 181 -23.13 -0.74 1.23
N GLU A 182 -22.40 0.39 1.22
CA GLU A 182 -23.00 1.70 0.89
C GLU A 182 -23.43 1.79 -0.59
N VAL A 183 -22.66 1.18 -1.51
CA VAL A 183 -23.09 1.06 -2.91
C VAL A 183 -24.30 0.14 -3.02
N ALA A 184 -24.26 -1.00 -2.36
CA ALA A 184 -25.39 -1.94 -2.37
C ALA A 184 -26.67 -1.36 -1.75
N SER A 185 -26.56 -0.45 -0.80
CA SER A 185 -27.71 0.24 -0.18
C SER A 185 -28.15 1.51 -0.91
N GLY A 186 -27.38 1.98 -1.90
CA GLY A 186 -27.63 3.22 -2.63
C GLY A 186 -27.26 4.49 -1.83
N GLN A 187 -26.45 4.36 -0.76
CA GLN A 187 -25.89 5.50 -0.02
C GLN A 187 -24.66 6.10 -0.73
N ALA A 188 -24.05 5.34 -1.61
CA ALA A 188 -23.07 5.79 -2.59
C ALA A 188 -23.46 5.22 -3.98
N ASP A 189 -23.01 5.88 -5.05
CA ASP A 189 -23.38 5.50 -6.42
C ASP A 189 -22.41 4.50 -7.01
N ALA A 190 -21.11 4.60 -6.70
CA ALA A 190 -20.07 3.80 -7.30
C ALA A 190 -18.88 3.54 -6.35
N ALA A 191 -18.12 2.49 -6.66
CA ALA A 191 -16.85 2.18 -6.02
C ALA A 191 -15.86 1.58 -7.02
N PHE A 192 -14.57 1.81 -6.81
CA PHE A 192 -13.51 1.02 -7.42
C PHE A 192 -13.31 -0.25 -6.62
N LEU A 193 -13.23 -1.39 -7.27
CA LEU A 193 -12.92 -2.66 -6.62
C LEU A 193 -12.21 -3.59 -7.59
N ASP A 194 -11.12 -4.20 -7.17
CA ASP A 194 -10.45 -5.17 -8.02
C ASP A 194 -11.31 -6.43 -8.24
N PRO A 195 -11.17 -7.11 -9.40
CA PRO A 195 -11.99 -8.27 -9.76
C PRO A 195 -11.90 -9.42 -8.76
N GLY A 196 -10.70 -9.66 -8.20
CA GLY A 196 -10.47 -10.73 -7.24
C GLY A 196 -11.24 -10.52 -5.95
N THR A 197 -11.11 -9.33 -5.38
CA THR A 197 -11.86 -8.92 -4.17
C THR A 197 -13.36 -8.91 -4.42
N PHE A 198 -13.81 -8.39 -5.57
CA PHE A 198 -15.24 -8.44 -5.94
C PHE A 198 -15.77 -9.87 -5.99
N LYS A 199 -15.04 -10.79 -6.63
CA LYS A 199 -15.41 -12.19 -6.73
C LYS A 199 -15.50 -12.87 -5.36
N ILE A 200 -14.50 -12.66 -4.51
CA ILE A 200 -14.48 -13.24 -3.16
C ILE A 200 -15.67 -12.72 -2.34
N LEU A 201 -15.85 -11.39 -2.31
CA LEU A 201 -16.90 -10.73 -1.56
C LEU A 201 -18.30 -11.22 -1.94
N THR A 202 -18.58 -11.28 -3.26
CA THR A 202 -19.90 -11.70 -3.76
C THR A 202 -20.14 -13.21 -3.62
N THR A 203 -19.07 -14.02 -3.60
CA THR A 203 -19.16 -15.46 -3.33
C THR A 203 -19.43 -15.74 -1.84
N GLN A 204 -18.74 -15.01 -0.95
CA GLN A 204 -18.91 -15.17 0.49
C GLN A 204 -20.23 -14.54 0.99
N ASN A 205 -20.74 -13.54 0.30
CA ASN A 205 -21.99 -12.85 0.63
C ASN A 205 -22.86 -12.70 -0.64
N PRO A 206 -23.59 -13.77 -1.05
CA PRO A 206 -24.43 -13.75 -2.26
C PRO A 206 -25.51 -12.66 -2.23
N ALA A 207 -26.11 -12.40 -1.07
CA ALA A 207 -27.13 -11.35 -0.91
C ALA A 207 -26.57 -9.92 -1.17
N LEU A 208 -25.30 -9.69 -0.88
CA LEU A 208 -24.61 -8.46 -1.25
C LEU A 208 -24.32 -8.45 -2.76
N GLY A 209 -23.89 -9.59 -3.31
CA GLY A 209 -23.59 -9.76 -4.74
C GLY A 209 -24.79 -9.46 -5.65
N GLU A 210 -25.99 -9.92 -5.28
CA GLU A 210 -27.23 -9.67 -6.05
C GLU A 210 -27.58 -8.17 -6.15
N ARG A 211 -27.07 -7.36 -5.22
CA ARG A 211 -27.32 -5.91 -5.17
C ARG A 211 -26.26 -5.08 -5.89
N LEU A 212 -25.26 -5.71 -6.45
CA LEU A 212 -24.11 -5.07 -7.11
C LEU A 212 -24.01 -5.54 -8.56
N LYS A 213 -23.47 -4.67 -9.42
CA LYS A 213 -23.06 -5.01 -10.78
C LYS A 213 -21.81 -4.24 -11.17
N VAL A 214 -21.04 -4.80 -12.12
CA VAL A 214 -19.92 -4.11 -12.75
C VAL A 214 -20.44 -3.21 -13.87
N LEU A 215 -20.07 -1.93 -13.84
CA LEU A 215 -20.54 -0.94 -14.83
C LEU A 215 -19.77 -1.02 -16.14
N ASN A 216 -18.43 -1.22 -16.07
CA ASN A 216 -17.53 -1.24 -17.23
C ASN A 216 -17.43 -2.63 -17.92
N GLY A 217 -18.23 -3.61 -17.49
CA GLY A 217 -18.13 -4.99 -17.99
C GLY A 217 -17.01 -5.79 -17.29
N GLU A 218 -17.15 -7.12 -17.29
CA GLU A 218 -16.24 -8.00 -16.54
C GLU A 218 -14.84 -8.11 -17.16
N ASP A 219 -14.72 -7.89 -18.48
CA ASP A 219 -13.46 -8.02 -19.22
C ASP A 219 -12.69 -6.70 -19.33
N GLU A 220 -13.28 -5.58 -18.94
CA GLU A 220 -12.67 -4.26 -19.02
C GLU A 220 -12.20 -3.79 -17.65
N LEU A 221 -10.93 -3.42 -17.55
CA LEU A 221 -10.34 -2.92 -16.30
C LEU A 221 -9.97 -1.44 -16.43
N VAL A 222 -10.36 -0.67 -15.42
CA VAL A 222 -9.99 0.73 -15.29
C VAL A 222 -8.68 0.83 -14.51
N LYS A 223 -7.78 1.74 -14.97
CA LYS A 223 -6.56 2.12 -14.25
C LYS A 223 -5.66 0.94 -13.83
N PRO A 224 -5.14 0.13 -14.77
CA PRO A 224 -4.17 -0.92 -14.41
C PRO A 224 -2.97 -0.35 -13.66
N VAL A 225 -2.55 -1.00 -12.58
CA VAL A 225 -1.45 -0.57 -11.72
C VAL A 225 -0.72 -1.76 -11.12
N GLY A 226 0.60 -1.64 -10.95
CA GLY A 226 1.43 -2.68 -10.36
C GLY A 226 1.23 -2.83 -8.86
N LEU A 227 1.24 -4.07 -8.39
CA LEU A 227 1.36 -4.41 -6.97
C LEU A 227 2.84 -4.62 -6.64
N ALA A 228 3.33 -3.94 -5.62
CA ALA A 228 4.72 -4.00 -5.21
C ALA A 228 4.88 -3.88 -3.70
N TYR A 229 6.03 -4.30 -3.18
CA TYR A 229 6.42 -4.05 -1.81
C TYR A 229 7.09 -2.69 -1.70
N ALA A 230 7.08 -2.10 -0.51
CA ALA A 230 7.62 -0.76 -0.34
C ALA A 230 8.64 -0.70 0.80
N VAL A 231 9.73 0.04 0.53
CA VAL A 231 10.78 0.36 1.50
C VAL A 231 10.91 1.87 1.62
N ARG A 232 11.57 2.33 2.69
CA ARG A 232 11.93 3.75 2.83
C ARG A 232 12.86 4.21 1.71
N PRO A 233 12.81 5.50 1.31
CA PRO A 233 13.60 6.01 0.17
C PRO A 233 15.12 5.77 0.30
N GLU A 234 15.65 5.78 1.53
CA GLU A 234 17.06 5.53 1.81
C GLU A 234 17.48 4.06 1.71
N ASN A 235 16.54 3.11 1.61
CA ASN A 235 16.79 1.68 1.70
C ASN A 235 16.70 0.96 0.34
N THR A 236 17.25 1.55 -0.72
CA THR A 236 17.19 1.02 -2.08
C THR A 236 17.89 -0.33 -2.27
N HIS A 237 18.75 -0.75 -1.35
CA HIS A 237 19.45 -2.06 -1.40
C HIS A 237 18.51 -3.25 -1.12
N MET A 238 17.27 -2.99 -0.71
CA MET A 238 16.24 -4.03 -0.49
C MET A 238 15.30 -4.21 -1.69
N LEU A 239 15.53 -3.50 -2.77
CA LEU A 239 14.70 -3.56 -3.99
C LEU A 239 15.18 -4.65 -4.94
#